data_0653a5a98d0e0d748aeb05634f4501ab
#
_entry.id   0653a5a98d0e0d748aeb05634f4501ab
#
_cell.length_a   1.000
_cell.length_b   1.000
_cell.length_c   1.000
_cell.angle_alpha   90.00
_cell.angle_beta   90.00
_cell.angle_gamma   90.00
#
_symmetry.space_group_name_H-M   'P 1'
#
loop_
_entity.id
_entity.type
_entity.pdbx_description
1 polymer ?
#
loop_
_entity_poly.entity_id
_entity_poly.type
_entity_poly.pdbx_seq_one_letter_code
_entity_poly.pdbx_strand_id
1 'polypeptide(L)'
;MDISPRQLVSVVTACIPFLENDDANRALMGSNMQCQAVPLLTTDSPIVGTGIEHKIAKDSGSAVLTKEDGVVEKVAADQIVIKGDSGIRHTHKLIKFARSNQSCCINYRPIVKEGERVKRNDIIADGPAMDNGELALGKNILIGFMTWEGYNYEDAVLISEELVKNDVFTSIHVEEYECEARDTKLGPEEITRDIPNVSEDTLKDLDEQGIIRIGAEVHAGDILVGKVTPKGETELTAEERLLRAIFGEKAREVRDTSLRVPHGEQGIIIDVKKFTRENGDELSPGVNEVVRCVIAQKRKISVGDKMAGRHGNKGVVSRVLPQEDMPFLEDGTPLQIVLNPLGVPSRMNIGQVLEMHLGYAYRCLSLKTREQLENTIIDDNFRQNIIDAKS
;
A
#
# COMPACT_ATOMS: atom_id res chain seq x y z
N MET A 1 -33.54 5.23 21.81
CA MET A 1 -33.46 6.60 22.32
C MET A 1 -32.03 7.07 22.14
N ASP A 2 -31.83 8.12 21.32
CA ASP A 2 -30.49 8.63 21.03
C ASP A 2 -29.93 9.33 22.23
N ILE A 3 -28.74 8.98 22.66
CA ILE A 3 -28.09 9.55 23.85
C ILE A 3 -27.48 10.92 23.51
N SER A 4 -27.15 11.16 22.23
CA SER A 4 -26.57 12.41 21.74
C SER A 4 -27.00 12.67 20.29
N PRO A 5 -27.28 13.96 19.94
CA PRO A 5 -27.54 14.31 18.53
C PRO A 5 -26.36 14.06 17.60
N ARG A 6 -25.15 13.85 18.12
CA ARG A 6 -23.96 13.48 17.34
C ARG A 6 -23.99 12.04 16.81
N GLN A 7 -24.91 11.20 17.29
CA GLN A 7 -25.05 9.79 16.86
C GLN A 7 -25.96 9.61 15.63
N LEU A 8 -26.35 10.67 14.95
CA LEU A 8 -27.14 10.59 13.71
C LEU A 8 -26.39 9.93 12.55
N VAL A 9 -25.07 10.05 12.52
CA VAL A 9 -24.22 9.51 11.45
C VAL A 9 -23.11 8.63 12.01
N SER A 10 -22.59 7.73 11.19
CA SER A 10 -21.42 6.92 11.56
C SER A 10 -20.16 7.79 11.62
N VAL A 11 -19.12 7.29 12.31
CA VAL A 11 -17.83 7.98 12.41
C VAL A 11 -17.24 8.25 11.03
N VAL A 12 -17.34 7.27 10.11
CA VAL A 12 -16.82 7.39 8.74
C VAL A 12 -17.61 8.43 7.94
N THR A 13 -18.92 8.48 8.11
CA THR A 13 -19.77 9.51 7.47
C THR A 13 -19.42 10.91 7.98
N ALA A 14 -19.01 11.04 9.24
CA ALA A 14 -18.58 12.31 9.83
C ALA A 14 -17.26 12.85 9.25
N CYS A 15 -16.51 12.06 8.47
CA CYS A 15 -15.34 12.52 7.73
C CYS A 15 -15.68 13.19 6.38
N ILE A 16 -16.94 13.18 5.96
CA ILE A 16 -17.37 13.78 4.70
C ILE A 16 -17.58 15.29 4.91
N PRO A 17 -16.77 16.16 4.29
CA PRO A 17 -16.99 17.60 4.35
C PRO A 17 -18.23 17.98 3.55
N PHE A 18 -18.94 19.03 3.95
CA PHE A 18 -20.19 19.49 3.31
C PHE A 18 -21.26 18.40 3.18
N LEU A 19 -21.33 17.50 4.17
CA LEU A 19 -22.29 16.39 4.18
C LEU A 19 -23.74 16.86 4.02
N GLU A 20 -24.08 18.02 4.59
CA GLU A 20 -25.40 18.64 4.52
C GLU A 20 -25.82 19.03 3.09
N ASN A 21 -24.89 19.13 2.16
CA ASN A 21 -25.13 19.47 0.76
C ASN A 21 -25.16 18.22 -0.16
N ASP A 22 -25.04 17.04 0.39
CA ASP A 22 -25.09 15.78 -0.34
C ASP A 22 -26.40 15.03 -0.09
N ASP A 23 -26.90 14.36 -1.12
CA ASP A 23 -28.00 13.40 -0.96
C ASP A 23 -27.60 12.24 -0.06
N ALA A 24 -28.54 11.78 0.78
CA ALA A 24 -28.28 10.72 1.76
C ALA A 24 -27.78 9.40 1.10
N ASN A 25 -28.32 9.05 -0.07
CA ASN A 25 -27.88 7.85 -0.80
C ASN A 25 -26.42 7.96 -1.23
N ARG A 26 -25.98 9.15 -1.64
CA ARG A 26 -24.59 9.39 -2.05
C ARG A 26 -23.65 9.46 -0.85
N ALA A 27 -24.07 10.05 0.25
CA ALA A 27 -23.34 10.03 1.51
C ALA A 27 -23.12 8.60 2.01
N LEU A 28 -24.13 7.73 1.91
CA LEU A 28 -24.00 6.30 2.23
C LEU A 28 -22.96 5.60 1.36
N MET A 29 -23.00 5.85 0.03
CA MET A 29 -21.99 5.28 -0.88
C MET A 29 -20.59 5.79 -0.56
N GLY A 30 -20.43 7.08 -0.28
CA GLY A 30 -19.15 7.69 0.10
C GLY A 30 -18.60 7.09 1.38
N SER A 31 -19.43 6.95 2.41
CA SER A 31 -19.06 6.31 3.67
C SER A 31 -18.57 4.88 3.46
N ASN A 32 -19.31 4.07 2.69
CA ASN A 32 -18.92 2.69 2.41
C ASN A 32 -17.61 2.60 1.61
N MET A 33 -17.39 3.50 0.65
CA MET A 33 -16.16 3.50 -0.16
C MET A 33 -14.93 3.94 0.64
N GLN A 34 -15.05 4.83 1.63
CA GLN A 34 -13.96 5.15 2.53
C GLN A 34 -13.44 3.91 3.29
N CYS A 35 -14.34 2.99 3.67
CA CYS A 35 -13.95 1.73 4.31
C CYS A 35 -13.20 0.76 3.38
N GLN A 36 -13.29 0.97 2.06
CA GLN A 36 -12.61 0.16 1.03
C GLN A 36 -11.31 0.80 0.52
N ALA A 37 -10.89 1.92 1.12
CA ALA A 37 -9.67 2.62 0.72
C ALA A 37 -8.43 1.75 0.95
N VAL A 38 -7.63 1.57 -0.09
CA VAL A 38 -6.35 0.84 -0.02
C VAL A 38 -5.28 1.77 0.57
N PRO A 39 -4.52 1.32 1.58
CA PRO A 39 -3.39 2.09 2.09
C PRO A 39 -2.36 2.36 0.98
N LEU A 40 -2.03 3.62 0.75
CA LEU A 40 -1.06 4.04 -0.25
C LEU A 40 0.36 4.06 0.33
N LEU A 41 1.35 4.05 -0.55
CA LEU A 41 2.77 4.16 -0.18
C LEU A 41 3.05 5.45 0.61
N THR A 42 2.51 6.56 0.12
CA THR A 42 2.49 7.85 0.81
C THR A 42 1.08 8.41 0.78
N THR A 43 0.59 8.86 1.91
CA THR A 43 -0.75 9.47 2.05
C THR A 43 -0.61 10.92 2.43
N ASP A 44 -1.65 11.72 2.19
CA ASP A 44 -1.70 13.13 2.59
C ASP A 44 -2.92 13.36 3.48
N SER A 45 -2.75 14.13 4.53
CA SER A 45 -3.88 14.63 5.33
C SER A 45 -4.82 15.44 4.46
N PRO A 46 -6.14 15.30 4.58
CA PRO A 46 -7.10 16.02 3.75
C PRO A 46 -7.01 17.52 4.01
N ILE A 47 -6.83 18.32 2.94
CA ILE A 47 -6.82 19.79 3.03
C ILE A 47 -8.18 20.29 3.52
N VAL A 48 -9.27 19.70 3.02
CA VAL A 48 -10.63 19.97 3.46
C VAL A 48 -11.10 18.80 4.31
N GLY A 49 -11.16 19.01 5.62
CA GLY A 49 -11.55 18.01 6.62
C GLY A 49 -12.66 18.51 7.54
N THR A 50 -13.16 17.63 8.38
CA THR A 50 -14.20 17.92 9.37
C THR A 50 -13.65 18.11 10.78
N GLY A 51 -12.34 17.85 10.99
CA GLY A 51 -11.65 17.94 12.28
C GLY A 51 -11.80 16.68 13.15
N ILE A 52 -12.51 15.65 12.69
CA ILE A 52 -12.65 14.38 13.40
C ILE A 52 -11.49 13.42 13.08
N GLU A 53 -10.76 13.66 12.01
CA GLU A 53 -9.71 12.80 11.45
C GLU A 53 -8.61 12.48 12.46
N HIS A 54 -8.16 13.49 13.22
CA HIS A 54 -7.16 13.31 14.28
C HIS A 54 -7.68 12.40 15.41
N LYS A 55 -8.94 12.61 15.81
CA LYS A 55 -9.55 11.78 16.85
C LYS A 55 -9.71 10.32 16.40
N ILE A 56 -10.12 10.11 15.16
CA ILE A 56 -10.23 8.75 14.58
C ILE A 56 -8.87 8.06 14.57
N ALA A 57 -7.83 8.75 14.10
CA ALA A 57 -6.47 8.22 14.07
C ALA A 57 -6.01 7.80 15.48
N LYS A 58 -6.25 8.63 16.48
CA LYS A 58 -5.88 8.36 17.87
C LYS A 58 -6.65 7.19 18.49
N ASP A 59 -7.96 7.12 18.25
CA ASP A 59 -8.84 6.14 18.89
C ASP A 59 -8.90 4.80 18.12
N SER A 60 -8.41 4.72 16.88
CA SER A 60 -8.46 3.53 16.03
C SER A 60 -7.56 2.37 16.50
N GLY A 61 -6.55 2.68 17.32
CA GLY A 61 -5.52 1.70 17.70
C GLY A 61 -4.50 1.40 16.58
N SER A 62 -4.63 2.02 15.40
CA SER A 62 -3.66 1.89 14.31
C SER A 62 -2.47 2.84 14.47
N ALA A 63 -2.57 3.87 15.31
CA ALA A 63 -1.45 4.74 15.68
C ALA A 63 -0.73 4.22 16.92
N VAL A 64 0.56 4.46 17.03
CA VAL A 64 1.31 4.15 18.24
C VAL A 64 1.25 5.34 19.20
N LEU A 65 0.76 5.10 20.41
CA LEU A 65 0.57 6.12 21.43
C LEU A 65 1.59 6.00 22.56
N THR A 66 1.96 7.12 23.15
CA THR A 66 2.80 7.16 24.36
C THR A 66 2.04 6.63 25.58
N LYS A 67 2.76 5.95 26.49
CA LYS A 67 2.19 5.40 27.73
C LYS A 67 2.19 6.41 28.89
N GLU A 68 3.18 7.29 28.92
CA GLU A 68 3.33 8.34 29.94
C GLU A 68 4.02 9.58 29.35
N ASP A 69 4.03 10.66 30.12
CA ASP A 69 4.75 11.89 29.77
C ASP A 69 6.26 11.63 29.83
N GLY A 70 7.01 12.17 28.87
CA GLY A 70 8.46 11.93 28.83
C GLY A 70 9.16 12.62 27.69
N VAL A 71 10.41 12.23 27.49
CA VAL A 71 11.28 12.73 26.41
C VAL A 71 11.69 11.57 25.52
N VAL A 72 11.64 11.77 24.21
CA VAL A 72 12.08 10.80 23.23
C VAL A 72 13.61 10.68 23.28
N GLU A 73 14.12 9.52 23.69
CA GLU A 73 15.55 9.26 23.85
C GLU A 73 16.19 8.77 22.53
N LYS A 74 15.48 7.92 21.79
CA LYS A 74 15.96 7.36 20.52
C LYS A 74 14.81 7.11 19.55
N VAL A 75 15.06 7.43 18.28
CA VAL A 75 14.14 7.13 17.18
C VAL A 75 14.85 6.27 16.13
N ALA A 76 14.30 5.11 15.85
CA ALA A 76 14.76 4.24 14.78
C ALA A 76 13.56 3.81 13.92
N ALA A 77 13.83 3.25 12.75
CA ALA A 77 12.77 2.83 11.84
C ALA A 77 11.87 1.72 12.43
N ASP A 78 12.42 0.88 13.30
CA ASP A 78 11.79 -0.29 13.90
C ASP A 78 11.38 -0.08 15.37
N GLN A 79 11.86 0.98 16.03
CA GLN A 79 11.55 1.23 17.43
C GLN A 79 11.71 2.69 17.85
N ILE A 80 10.91 3.11 18.82
CA ILE A 80 11.01 4.40 19.50
C ILE A 80 11.20 4.13 20.98
N VAL A 81 12.22 4.75 21.60
CA VAL A 81 12.50 4.67 23.03
C VAL A 81 12.16 6.00 23.69
N ILE A 82 11.27 5.97 24.66
CA ILE A 82 10.86 7.15 25.43
C ILE A 82 11.28 6.95 26.88
N LYS A 83 11.96 7.95 27.42
CA LYS A 83 12.28 8.03 28.85
C LYS A 83 11.15 8.79 29.52
N GLY A 84 10.33 8.08 30.29
CA GLY A 84 9.23 8.65 31.06
C GLY A 84 9.72 9.53 32.21
N ASP A 85 8.87 10.45 32.63
CA ASP A 85 9.14 11.33 33.78
C ASP A 85 9.27 10.50 35.09
N SER A 86 8.69 9.29 35.15
CA SER A 86 8.89 8.30 36.22
C SER A 86 10.29 7.68 36.23
N GLY A 87 11.13 7.94 35.22
CA GLY A 87 12.46 7.35 35.00
C GLY A 87 12.44 5.98 34.29
N ILE A 88 11.27 5.46 33.95
CA ILE A 88 11.11 4.19 33.24
C ILE A 88 11.31 4.44 31.74
N ARG A 89 12.05 3.52 31.08
CA ARG A 89 12.19 3.52 29.63
C ARG A 89 11.12 2.65 28.99
N HIS A 90 10.34 3.24 28.11
CA HIS A 90 9.33 2.57 27.31
C HIS A 90 9.83 2.39 25.87
N THR A 91 9.97 1.14 25.44
CA THR A 91 10.33 0.82 24.05
C THR A 91 9.05 0.45 23.30
N HIS A 92 8.75 1.22 22.25
CA HIS A 92 7.66 0.97 21.31
C HIS A 92 8.24 0.37 20.03
N LYS A 93 7.94 -0.91 19.76
CA LYS A 93 8.31 -1.56 18.50
C LYS A 93 7.35 -1.16 17.38
N LEU A 94 7.90 -0.85 16.20
CA LEU A 94 7.16 -0.48 15.02
C LEU A 94 7.11 -1.65 14.05
N ILE A 95 5.92 -1.98 13.57
CA ILE A 95 5.73 -3.01 12.56
C ILE A 95 6.19 -2.48 11.21
N LYS A 96 7.04 -3.22 10.52
CA LYS A 96 7.59 -2.85 9.21
C LYS A 96 7.15 -3.86 8.15
N PHE A 97 6.51 -3.36 7.09
CA PHE A 97 6.16 -4.11 5.88
C PHE A 97 5.48 -5.47 6.14
N ALA A 98 4.63 -5.55 7.17
CA ALA A 98 3.88 -6.75 7.47
C ALA A 98 2.64 -6.88 6.57
N ARG A 99 2.24 -8.12 6.31
CA ARG A 99 1.02 -8.43 5.58
C ARG A 99 -0.21 -8.28 6.50
N SER A 100 -1.24 -7.58 6.02
CA SER A 100 -2.57 -7.61 6.62
C SER A 100 -3.39 -8.81 6.11
N ASN A 101 -4.54 -9.10 6.75
CA ASN A 101 -5.45 -10.17 6.30
C ASN A 101 -6.01 -9.92 4.88
N GLN A 102 -5.97 -8.69 4.38
CA GLN A 102 -6.42 -8.30 3.04
C GLN A 102 -5.26 -8.06 2.07
N SER A 103 -4.10 -8.64 2.36
CA SER A 103 -2.88 -8.52 1.57
C SER A 103 -2.36 -7.08 1.41
N CYS A 104 -2.83 -6.13 2.22
CA CYS A 104 -2.29 -4.78 2.26
C CYS A 104 -1.03 -4.72 3.12
N CYS A 105 -0.16 -3.79 2.83
CA CYS A 105 1.08 -3.57 3.59
C CYS A 105 0.81 -2.74 4.84
N ILE A 106 1.19 -3.26 6.00
CA ILE A 106 1.22 -2.53 7.28
C ILE A 106 2.64 -2.04 7.50
N ASN A 107 2.81 -0.73 7.55
CA ASN A 107 4.10 -0.11 7.80
C ASN A 107 3.93 1.12 8.69
N TYR A 108 4.59 1.11 9.85
CA TYR A 108 4.58 2.23 10.79
C TYR A 108 5.73 3.19 10.53
N ARG A 109 5.46 4.49 10.61
CA ARG A 109 6.47 5.54 10.43
C ARG A 109 6.53 6.42 11.68
N PRO A 110 7.72 6.62 12.30
CA PRO A 110 7.87 7.56 13.40
C PRO A 110 7.62 9.00 12.91
N ILE A 111 6.90 9.79 13.72
CA ILE A 111 6.64 11.22 13.45
C ILE A 111 7.36 12.14 14.42
N VAL A 112 7.85 11.60 15.55
CA VAL A 112 8.56 12.35 16.58
C VAL A 112 10.06 12.39 16.32
N LYS A 113 10.74 13.40 16.88
CA LYS A 113 12.21 13.56 16.80
C LYS A 113 12.87 13.24 18.12
N GLU A 114 14.16 12.89 18.08
CA GLU A 114 14.96 12.72 19.29
C GLU A 114 15.05 14.03 20.08
N GLY A 115 14.88 13.93 21.41
CA GLY A 115 14.85 15.07 22.33
C GLY A 115 13.48 15.76 22.42
N GLU A 116 12.49 15.36 21.65
CA GLU A 116 11.15 15.93 21.71
C GLU A 116 10.41 15.50 22.98
N ARG A 117 9.69 16.44 23.60
CA ARG A 117 8.85 16.15 24.76
C ARG A 117 7.45 15.74 24.32
N VAL A 118 7.02 14.59 24.79
CA VAL A 118 5.71 13.99 24.46
C VAL A 118 4.87 13.81 25.72
N LYS A 119 3.57 13.93 25.56
CA LYS A 119 2.59 13.71 26.62
C LYS A 119 1.96 12.33 26.50
N ARG A 120 1.38 11.85 27.58
CA ARG A 120 0.62 10.61 27.61
C ARG A 120 -0.49 10.62 26.55
N ASN A 121 -0.61 9.54 25.79
CA ASN A 121 -1.53 9.37 24.68
C ASN A 121 -1.28 10.30 23.47
N ASP A 122 -0.10 10.88 23.33
CA ASP A 122 0.29 11.52 22.07
C ASP A 122 0.68 10.44 21.03
N ILE A 123 0.40 10.74 19.77
CA ILE A 123 0.76 9.86 18.66
C ILE A 123 2.26 10.05 18.38
N ILE A 124 3.01 8.96 18.36
CA ILE A 124 4.47 8.96 18.13
C ILE A 124 4.85 8.30 16.82
N ALA A 125 3.98 7.46 16.27
CA ALA A 125 4.18 6.88 14.95
C ALA A 125 2.85 6.71 14.25
N ASP A 126 2.84 7.05 12.96
CA ASP A 126 1.71 6.84 12.05
C ASP A 126 1.63 5.40 11.61
N GLY A 127 0.42 4.87 11.57
CA GLY A 127 0.08 3.60 10.96
C GLY A 127 -0.22 3.71 9.46
N PRO A 128 -0.74 2.65 8.85
CA PRO A 128 -1.21 2.68 7.47
C PRO A 128 -2.36 3.69 7.32
N ALA A 129 -2.40 4.40 6.19
CA ALA A 129 -3.39 5.41 5.87
C ALA A 129 -3.49 6.56 6.91
N MET A 130 -2.35 6.97 7.43
CA MET A 130 -2.21 8.11 8.36
C MET A 130 -1.10 9.04 7.90
N ASP A 131 -1.26 10.33 8.23
CA ASP A 131 -0.27 11.37 7.99
C ASP A 131 -0.28 12.37 9.15
N ASN A 132 0.88 12.53 9.81
CA ASN A 132 1.07 13.43 10.96
C ASN A 132 0.00 13.29 12.06
N GLY A 133 -0.42 12.06 12.36
CA GLY A 133 -1.41 11.78 13.39
C GLY A 133 -2.86 12.02 12.98
N GLU A 134 -3.13 12.21 11.69
CA GLU A 134 -4.47 12.35 11.12
C GLU A 134 -4.80 11.20 10.18
N LEU A 135 -6.08 10.89 10.02
CA LEU A 135 -6.55 9.92 9.06
C LEU A 135 -6.35 10.45 7.64
N ALA A 136 -5.59 9.73 6.83
CA ALA A 136 -5.24 10.07 5.46
C ALA A 136 -5.51 8.88 4.54
N LEU A 137 -6.74 8.78 4.02
CA LEU A 137 -7.16 7.65 3.17
C LEU A 137 -6.73 7.77 1.71
N GLY A 138 -6.22 8.92 1.29
CA GLY A 138 -5.89 9.18 -0.11
C GLY A 138 -4.90 10.32 -0.29
N LYS A 139 -5.10 11.07 -1.37
CA LYS A 139 -4.23 12.16 -1.84
C LYS A 139 -5.04 13.43 -2.14
N ASN A 140 -4.41 14.58 -1.96
CA ASN A 140 -4.95 15.86 -2.40
C ASN A 140 -4.55 16.12 -3.85
N ILE A 141 -5.52 16.09 -4.77
CA ILE A 141 -5.31 16.13 -6.21
C ILE A 141 -6.01 17.34 -6.83
N LEU A 142 -5.39 17.95 -7.83
CA LEU A 142 -5.99 19.03 -8.60
C LEU A 142 -6.97 18.45 -9.63
N ILE A 143 -8.26 18.70 -9.40
CA ILE A 143 -9.35 18.14 -10.20
C ILE A 143 -10.02 19.24 -11.03
N GLY A 144 -10.36 18.94 -12.29
CA GLY A 144 -11.20 19.78 -13.14
C GLY A 144 -12.48 19.08 -13.53
N PHE A 145 -13.61 19.81 -13.47
CA PHE A 145 -14.90 19.34 -13.99
C PHE A 145 -15.12 19.89 -15.39
N MET A 146 -14.83 19.08 -16.38
CA MET A 146 -15.06 19.41 -17.79
C MET A 146 -15.15 18.15 -18.63
N THR A 147 -15.82 18.21 -19.77
CA THR A 147 -15.77 17.14 -20.77
C THR A 147 -14.45 17.21 -21.52
N TRP A 148 -13.81 16.06 -21.75
CA TRP A 148 -12.53 16.01 -22.46
C TRP A 148 -12.51 14.87 -23.48
N GLU A 149 -12.62 15.19 -24.74
CA GLU A 149 -12.52 14.26 -25.89
C GLU A 149 -13.34 12.98 -25.78
N GLY A 150 -14.37 12.96 -24.90
CA GLY A 150 -15.18 11.78 -24.63
C GLY A 150 -14.54 10.75 -23.69
N TYR A 151 -13.29 10.92 -23.30
CA TYR A 151 -12.58 9.96 -22.43
C TYR A 151 -13.09 9.91 -20.99
N ASN A 152 -13.87 10.90 -20.58
CA ASN A 152 -14.53 10.95 -19.27
C ASN A 152 -16.06 10.87 -19.36
N TYR A 153 -16.57 10.20 -20.41
CA TYR A 153 -18.00 9.96 -20.56
C TYR A 153 -18.55 9.16 -19.39
N GLU A 154 -19.73 9.54 -18.88
CA GLU A 154 -20.37 9.01 -17.66
C GLU A 154 -19.44 9.11 -16.44
N ASP A 155 -19.09 7.98 -15.81
CA ASP A 155 -18.25 7.89 -14.61
C ASP A 155 -16.78 7.55 -14.95
N ALA A 156 -16.38 7.68 -16.19
CA ALA A 156 -14.99 7.49 -16.58
C ALA A 156 -14.12 8.63 -16.05
N VAL A 157 -12.96 8.27 -15.53
CA VAL A 157 -11.97 9.20 -14.95
C VAL A 157 -10.77 9.28 -15.86
N LEU A 158 -10.41 10.49 -16.24
CA LEU A 158 -9.18 10.76 -16.97
C LEU A 158 -8.10 11.20 -15.98
N ILE A 159 -6.94 10.56 -16.03
CA ILE A 159 -5.82 10.88 -15.14
C ILE A 159 -4.58 11.29 -15.92
N SER A 160 -3.74 12.14 -15.31
CA SER A 160 -2.43 12.52 -15.84
C SER A 160 -1.40 11.43 -15.57
N GLU A 161 -0.48 11.22 -16.52
CA GLU A 161 0.69 10.34 -16.36
C GLU A 161 1.58 10.75 -15.18
N GLU A 162 1.59 12.03 -14.82
CA GLU A 162 2.30 12.55 -13.66
C GLU A 162 1.98 11.77 -12.38
N LEU A 163 0.70 11.41 -12.17
CA LEU A 163 0.27 10.64 -11.00
C LEU A 163 0.88 9.24 -10.95
N VAL A 164 1.04 8.61 -12.11
CA VAL A 164 1.66 7.30 -12.24
C VAL A 164 3.17 7.38 -12.06
N LYS A 165 3.80 8.40 -12.67
CA LYS A 165 5.24 8.63 -12.62
C LYS A 165 5.73 8.96 -11.22
N ASN A 166 4.99 9.79 -10.49
CA ASN A 166 5.33 10.24 -9.14
C ASN A 166 4.84 9.28 -8.03
N ASP A 167 4.35 8.09 -8.38
CA ASP A 167 3.84 7.09 -7.44
C ASP A 167 2.73 7.61 -6.49
N VAL A 168 1.88 8.54 -6.97
CA VAL A 168 0.89 9.21 -6.12
C VAL A 168 -0.15 8.24 -5.57
N PHE A 169 -0.68 7.34 -6.40
CA PHE A 169 -1.66 6.31 -6.02
C PHE A 169 -1.06 4.90 -6.02
N THR A 170 0.19 4.79 -5.67
CA THR A 170 0.88 3.50 -5.61
C THR A 170 0.63 2.83 -4.26
N SER A 171 0.33 1.54 -4.29
CA SER A 171 0.12 0.70 -3.13
C SER A 171 1.07 -0.50 -3.13
N ILE A 172 1.34 -1.03 -1.94
CA ILE A 172 2.12 -2.26 -1.77
C ILE A 172 1.16 -3.35 -1.35
N HIS A 173 1.15 -4.45 -2.12
CA HIS A 173 0.40 -5.66 -1.81
C HIS A 173 1.38 -6.75 -1.42
N VAL A 174 1.04 -7.48 -0.37
CA VAL A 174 1.88 -8.55 0.18
C VAL A 174 1.09 -9.85 0.09
N GLU A 175 1.51 -10.73 -0.82
CA GLU A 175 0.88 -12.03 -1.04
C GLU A 175 1.73 -13.14 -0.41
N GLU A 176 1.06 -14.15 0.13
CA GLU A 176 1.69 -15.30 0.77
C GLU A 176 1.39 -16.56 -0.03
N TYR A 177 2.43 -17.28 -0.40
CA TYR A 177 2.38 -18.54 -1.13
C TYR A 177 2.93 -19.64 -0.26
N GLU A 178 2.17 -20.72 -0.15
CA GLU A 178 2.52 -21.88 0.68
C GLU A 178 2.72 -23.12 -0.21
N CYS A 179 3.83 -23.80 0.01
CA CYS A 179 4.15 -25.07 -0.61
C CYS A 179 4.30 -26.13 0.47
N GLU A 180 3.50 -27.17 0.38
CA GLU A 180 3.54 -28.31 1.29
C GLU A 180 4.17 -29.52 0.60
N ALA A 181 5.09 -30.22 1.28
CA ALA A 181 5.58 -31.54 0.88
C ALA A 181 4.88 -32.59 1.71
N ARG A 182 4.12 -33.46 1.04
CA ARG A 182 3.26 -34.47 1.67
C ARG A 182 3.75 -35.88 1.38
N ASP A 183 3.41 -36.79 2.26
CA ASP A 183 3.57 -38.22 1.98
C ASP A 183 2.51 -38.68 0.98
N THR A 184 2.97 -39.26 -0.14
CA THR A 184 2.09 -39.88 -1.13
C THR A 184 2.21 -41.40 -1.10
N LYS A 185 1.25 -42.12 -1.72
CA LYS A 185 1.28 -43.58 -1.81
C LYS A 185 2.48 -44.12 -2.60
N LEU A 186 3.12 -43.28 -3.39
CA LEU A 186 4.26 -43.61 -4.25
C LEU A 186 5.61 -43.22 -3.63
N GLY A 187 5.58 -42.56 -2.50
CA GLY A 187 6.73 -42.03 -1.76
C GLY A 187 6.50 -40.60 -1.29
N PRO A 188 7.36 -40.05 -0.44
CA PRO A 188 7.27 -38.69 0.04
C PRO A 188 7.57 -37.71 -1.11
N GLU A 189 6.88 -36.57 -1.13
CA GLU A 189 7.27 -35.41 -1.92
C GLU A 189 8.53 -34.78 -1.31
N GLU A 190 9.39 -34.27 -2.13
CA GLU A 190 10.68 -33.70 -1.70
C GLU A 190 10.86 -32.29 -2.24
N ILE A 191 11.30 -31.38 -1.34
CA ILE A 191 11.68 -30.02 -1.72
C ILE A 191 13.15 -30.04 -2.09
N THR A 192 13.48 -29.73 -3.36
CA THR A 192 14.84 -29.83 -3.88
C THR A 192 15.06 -28.84 -5.03
N ARG A 193 16.32 -28.44 -5.21
CA ARG A 193 16.75 -27.66 -6.37
C ARG A 193 16.85 -28.50 -7.65
N ASP A 194 16.97 -29.80 -7.50
CA ASP A 194 17.16 -30.72 -8.61
C ASP A 194 15.83 -31.07 -9.29
N ILE A 195 15.35 -30.18 -10.16
CA ILE A 195 14.07 -30.25 -10.84
C ILE A 195 14.30 -30.75 -12.29
N PRO A 196 13.59 -31.77 -12.74
CA PRO A 196 13.75 -32.26 -14.13
C PRO A 196 13.24 -31.23 -15.14
N ASN A 197 13.93 -31.15 -16.29
CA ASN A 197 13.57 -30.32 -17.45
C ASN A 197 13.50 -28.79 -17.18
N VAL A 198 14.27 -28.27 -16.23
CA VAL A 198 14.41 -26.86 -15.93
C VAL A 198 15.84 -26.41 -16.19
N SER A 199 16.00 -25.23 -16.82
CA SER A 199 17.32 -24.63 -17.08
C SER A 199 17.96 -24.07 -15.81
N GLU A 200 19.28 -24.03 -15.75
CA GLU A 200 20.01 -23.45 -14.62
C GLU A 200 19.72 -21.94 -14.43
N ASP A 201 19.42 -21.22 -15.51
CA ASP A 201 19.04 -19.80 -15.44
C ASP A 201 17.77 -19.58 -14.62
N THR A 202 16.81 -20.51 -14.69
CA THR A 202 15.57 -20.46 -13.91
C THR A 202 15.82 -20.80 -12.43
N LEU A 203 16.90 -21.50 -12.12
CA LEU A 203 17.27 -21.95 -10.78
C LEU A 203 18.25 -21.01 -10.07
N LYS A 204 18.68 -19.91 -10.72
CA LYS A 204 19.72 -19.01 -10.22
C LYS A 204 19.40 -18.38 -8.85
N ASP A 205 18.09 -18.10 -8.60
CA ASP A 205 17.63 -17.45 -7.38
C ASP A 205 17.16 -18.43 -6.30
N LEU A 206 17.29 -19.74 -6.55
CA LEU A 206 17.03 -20.79 -5.56
C LEU A 206 18.32 -21.13 -4.79
N ASP A 207 18.16 -21.38 -3.50
CA ASP A 207 19.23 -21.90 -2.63
C ASP A 207 19.50 -23.40 -2.90
N GLU A 208 20.42 -23.99 -2.14
CA GLU A 208 20.77 -25.42 -2.25
C GLU A 208 19.59 -26.35 -1.88
N GLN A 209 18.64 -25.84 -1.09
CA GLN A 209 17.44 -26.57 -0.70
C GLN A 209 16.27 -26.42 -1.69
N GLY A 210 16.46 -25.67 -2.78
CA GLY A 210 15.41 -25.43 -3.76
C GLY A 210 14.39 -24.35 -3.35
N ILE A 211 14.72 -23.49 -2.40
CA ILE A 211 13.86 -22.40 -1.91
C ILE A 211 14.42 -21.08 -2.42
N ILE A 212 13.52 -20.17 -2.82
CA ILE A 212 13.93 -18.86 -3.32
C ILE A 212 14.55 -17.99 -2.22
N ARG A 213 15.61 -17.23 -2.57
CA ARG A 213 16.29 -16.33 -1.65
C ARG A 213 15.47 -15.06 -1.38
N ILE A 214 15.58 -14.51 -0.17
CA ILE A 214 15.01 -13.21 0.19
C ILE A 214 15.69 -12.11 -0.64
N GLY A 215 14.90 -11.16 -1.13
CA GLY A 215 15.35 -10.07 -1.99
C GLY A 215 15.42 -10.41 -3.48
N ALA A 216 15.05 -11.62 -3.89
CA ALA A 216 14.93 -11.99 -5.30
C ALA A 216 13.75 -11.26 -5.94
N GLU A 217 13.95 -10.73 -7.14
CA GLU A 217 12.88 -10.22 -7.99
C GLU A 217 12.30 -11.38 -8.81
N VAL A 218 10.98 -11.54 -8.75
CA VAL A 218 10.25 -12.65 -9.37
C VAL A 218 9.21 -12.16 -10.36
N HIS A 219 9.05 -12.93 -11.43
CA HIS A 219 8.06 -12.69 -12.48
C HIS A 219 7.14 -13.91 -12.63
N ALA A 220 6.04 -13.73 -13.35
CA ALA A 220 5.09 -14.82 -13.62
C ALA A 220 5.79 -16.04 -14.23
N GLY A 221 5.61 -17.21 -13.61
CA GLY A 221 6.20 -18.46 -14.04
C GLY A 221 7.53 -18.83 -13.36
N ASP A 222 8.19 -17.91 -12.64
CA ASP A 222 9.40 -18.21 -11.88
C ASP A 222 9.11 -19.19 -10.73
N ILE A 223 10.10 -20.01 -10.38
CA ILE A 223 9.98 -21.01 -9.33
C ILE A 223 10.25 -20.36 -7.96
N LEU A 224 9.28 -20.49 -7.06
CA LEU A 224 9.41 -20.06 -5.66
C LEU A 224 9.99 -21.17 -4.80
N VAL A 225 9.47 -22.38 -4.96
CA VAL A 225 9.89 -23.57 -4.22
C VAL A 225 9.95 -24.74 -5.18
N GLY A 226 11.12 -25.31 -5.35
CA GLY A 226 11.33 -26.51 -6.14
C GLY A 226 10.80 -27.72 -5.41
N LYS A 227 9.81 -28.40 -5.99
CA LYS A 227 9.22 -29.62 -5.43
C LYS A 227 9.08 -30.69 -6.50
N VAL A 228 9.43 -31.90 -6.13
CA VAL A 228 9.28 -33.09 -6.98
C VAL A 228 8.40 -34.12 -6.30
N THR A 229 7.57 -34.77 -7.10
CA THR A 229 6.66 -35.82 -6.64
C THR A 229 7.04 -37.14 -7.36
N PRO A 230 7.13 -38.28 -6.66
CA PRO A 230 7.39 -39.57 -7.30
C PRO A 230 6.31 -39.94 -8.32
N LYS A 231 6.72 -40.42 -9.49
CA LYS A 231 5.80 -40.94 -10.53
C LYS A 231 5.48 -42.41 -10.31
N GLY A 232 4.23 -42.79 -10.58
CA GLY A 232 3.84 -44.20 -10.67
C GLY A 232 4.28 -44.82 -12.02
N GLU A 233 4.53 -46.12 -12.05
CA GLU A 233 4.94 -46.85 -13.26
C GLU A 233 3.97 -46.71 -14.45
N THR A 234 2.71 -46.43 -14.18
CA THR A 234 1.65 -46.23 -15.20
C THR A 234 1.68 -44.88 -15.88
N GLU A 235 2.36 -43.88 -15.31
CA GLU A 235 2.41 -42.50 -15.82
C GLU A 235 3.62 -42.23 -16.75
N LEU A 236 4.49 -43.23 -16.96
CA LEU A 236 5.65 -43.11 -17.87
C LEU A 236 5.19 -43.01 -19.31
N THR A 237 5.66 -41.99 -20.02
CA THR A 237 5.47 -41.89 -21.49
C THR A 237 6.21 -43.00 -22.21
N ALA A 238 5.82 -43.30 -23.45
CA ALA A 238 6.50 -44.32 -24.26
C ALA A 238 8.00 -44.00 -24.48
N GLU A 239 8.33 -42.70 -24.57
CA GLU A 239 9.70 -42.21 -24.72
C GLU A 239 10.52 -42.40 -23.42
N GLU A 240 9.95 -42.12 -22.26
CA GLU A 240 10.57 -42.33 -20.95
C GLU A 240 10.83 -43.83 -20.68
N ARG A 241 9.91 -44.74 -21.09
CA ARG A 241 10.10 -46.17 -21.01
C ARG A 241 11.26 -46.63 -21.89
N LEU A 242 11.40 -46.05 -23.09
CA LEU A 242 12.49 -46.36 -24.01
C LEU A 242 13.85 -45.87 -23.48
N LEU A 243 13.90 -44.66 -22.96
CA LEU A 243 15.08 -44.10 -22.31
C LEU A 243 15.53 -44.92 -21.10
N ARG A 244 14.58 -45.39 -20.27
CA ARG A 244 14.86 -46.32 -19.16
C ARG A 244 15.44 -47.66 -19.62
N ALA A 245 14.93 -48.17 -20.72
CA ALA A 245 15.43 -49.43 -21.29
C ALA A 245 16.85 -49.30 -21.88
N ILE A 246 17.22 -48.12 -22.40
CA ILE A 246 18.52 -47.87 -23.07
C ILE A 246 19.59 -47.41 -22.07
N PHE A 247 19.26 -46.54 -21.14
CA PHE A 247 20.21 -45.85 -20.23
C PHE A 247 20.20 -46.38 -18.80
N GLY A 248 19.37 -47.37 -18.46
CA GLY A 248 19.23 -47.89 -17.10
C GLY A 248 18.53 -46.90 -16.14
N GLU A 249 18.59 -47.20 -14.84
CA GLU A 249 17.84 -46.50 -13.75
C GLU A 249 18.10 -44.98 -13.56
N LYS A 250 18.80 -44.31 -14.48
CA LYS A 250 19.15 -42.89 -14.38
C LYS A 250 18.06 -41.92 -14.83
N ALA A 251 16.93 -42.38 -15.40
CA ALA A 251 15.76 -41.50 -15.60
C ALA A 251 15.05 -41.34 -14.27
N ARG A 252 15.13 -40.16 -13.64
CA ARG A 252 14.47 -39.88 -12.37
C ARG A 252 12.97 -40.10 -12.48
N GLU A 253 12.44 -40.94 -11.60
CA GLU A 253 11.02 -41.29 -11.50
C GLU A 253 10.23 -40.18 -10.78
N VAL A 254 10.54 -38.91 -11.08
CA VAL A 254 9.90 -37.77 -10.40
C VAL A 254 9.27 -36.81 -11.40
N ARG A 255 8.18 -36.19 -10.97
CA ARG A 255 7.46 -35.14 -11.70
C ARG A 255 7.70 -33.80 -11.03
N ASP A 256 7.91 -32.75 -11.84
CA ASP A 256 7.94 -31.37 -11.35
C ASP A 256 6.56 -30.93 -10.85
N THR A 257 6.47 -30.61 -9.57
CA THR A 257 5.31 -30.06 -8.90
C THR A 257 5.67 -28.78 -8.14
N SER A 258 6.70 -28.08 -8.61
CA SER A 258 7.22 -26.87 -8.02
C SER A 258 6.15 -25.77 -7.92
N LEU A 259 6.19 -25.01 -6.83
CA LEU A 259 5.38 -23.82 -6.68
C LEU A 259 5.96 -22.70 -7.56
N ARG A 260 5.15 -22.18 -8.46
CA ARG A 260 5.52 -21.09 -9.36
C ARG A 260 4.70 -19.86 -9.11
N VAL A 261 5.26 -18.69 -9.43
CA VAL A 261 4.53 -17.40 -9.38
C VAL A 261 3.36 -17.46 -10.37
N PRO A 262 2.13 -17.15 -9.92
CA PRO A 262 0.95 -17.13 -10.80
C PRO A 262 1.06 -16.08 -11.91
N HIS A 263 0.27 -16.28 -12.97
CA HIS A 263 0.19 -15.30 -14.05
C HIS A 263 -0.37 -13.95 -13.58
N GLY A 264 0.30 -12.88 -14.00
CA GLY A 264 -0.08 -11.51 -13.64
C GLY A 264 0.53 -11.01 -12.33
N GLU A 265 1.29 -11.84 -11.64
CA GLU A 265 1.98 -11.48 -10.41
C GLU A 265 3.48 -11.33 -10.65
N GLN A 266 4.05 -10.36 -9.98
CA GLN A 266 5.48 -10.05 -9.97
C GLN A 266 5.82 -9.30 -8.70
N GLY A 267 7.05 -9.35 -8.24
CA GLY A 267 7.43 -8.61 -7.04
C GLY A 267 8.79 -9.01 -6.50
N ILE A 268 9.00 -8.68 -5.23
CA ILE A 268 10.24 -8.99 -4.50
C ILE A 268 9.90 -9.89 -3.33
N ILE A 269 10.70 -10.92 -3.12
CA ILE A 269 10.59 -11.80 -1.95
C ILE A 269 11.05 -11.04 -0.71
N ILE A 270 10.15 -10.85 0.26
CA ILE A 270 10.44 -10.14 1.51
C ILE A 270 10.68 -11.05 2.70
N ASP A 271 10.06 -12.24 2.70
CA ASP A 271 10.22 -13.20 3.79
C ASP A 271 10.05 -14.63 3.27
N VAL A 272 10.77 -15.57 3.85
CA VAL A 272 10.66 -17.00 3.57
C VAL A 272 10.74 -17.74 4.89
N LYS A 273 9.74 -18.58 5.17
CA LYS A 273 9.67 -19.41 6.39
C LYS A 273 9.58 -20.87 6.02
N LYS A 274 10.44 -21.68 6.61
CA LYS A 274 10.43 -23.14 6.49
C LYS A 274 10.02 -23.77 7.82
N PHE A 275 9.01 -24.59 7.77
CA PHE A 275 8.53 -25.40 8.90
C PHE A 275 8.76 -26.86 8.57
N THR A 276 9.34 -27.59 9.50
CA THR A 276 9.63 -29.01 9.32
C THR A 276 9.19 -29.79 10.55
N ARG A 277 8.68 -31.01 10.33
CA ARG A 277 8.32 -31.90 11.42
C ARG A 277 9.52 -32.29 12.29
N GLU A 278 10.71 -32.32 11.69
CA GLU A 278 11.96 -32.62 12.40
C GLU A 278 12.33 -31.54 13.42
N ASN A 279 11.97 -30.29 13.16
CA ASN A 279 12.16 -29.16 14.08
C ASN A 279 11.12 -29.11 15.21
N GLY A 280 10.13 -30.00 15.19
CA GLY A 280 9.07 -30.04 16.19
C GLY A 280 7.88 -29.11 15.88
N ASP A 281 7.78 -28.59 14.65
CA ASP A 281 6.66 -27.75 14.24
C ASP A 281 5.37 -28.57 14.12
N GLU A 282 4.25 -28.00 14.55
CA GLU A 282 2.93 -28.61 14.42
C GLU A 282 2.43 -28.49 12.98
N LEU A 283 2.58 -29.57 12.20
CA LEU A 283 2.13 -29.66 10.81
C LEU A 283 0.90 -30.55 10.67
N SER A 284 0.11 -30.32 9.63
CA SER A 284 -1.05 -31.15 9.31
C SER A 284 -0.65 -32.64 9.14
N PRO A 285 -1.54 -33.60 9.44
CA PRO A 285 -1.24 -35.01 9.24
C PRO A 285 -0.83 -35.33 7.81
N GLY A 286 0.30 -36.04 7.63
CA GLY A 286 0.83 -36.42 6.31
C GLY A 286 1.67 -35.32 5.63
N VAL A 287 1.88 -34.17 6.25
CA VAL A 287 2.77 -33.10 5.75
C VAL A 287 4.11 -33.20 6.49
N ASN A 288 5.21 -33.20 5.77
CA ASN A 288 6.57 -33.30 6.30
C ASN A 288 7.25 -31.94 6.39
N GLU A 289 7.06 -31.12 5.35
CA GLU A 289 7.64 -29.77 5.26
C GLU A 289 6.61 -28.80 4.69
N VAL A 290 6.66 -27.54 5.18
CA VAL A 290 5.89 -26.41 4.67
C VAL A 290 6.83 -25.24 4.46
N VAL A 291 6.81 -24.68 3.25
CA VAL A 291 7.56 -23.45 2.93
C VAL A 291 6.56 -22.36 2.57
N ARG A 292 6.67 -21.23 3.26
CA ARG A 292 5.90 -20.01 3.00
C ARG A 292 6.81 -18.96 2.42
N CYS A 293 6.47 -18.50 1.23
CA CYS A 293 7.13 -17.40 0.56
C CYS A 293 6.21 -16.18 0.55
N VAL A 294 6.73 -15.03 0.93
CA VAL A 294 5.98 -13.77 0.97
C VAL A 294 6.54 -12.83 -0.09
N ILE A 295 5.67 -12.44 -1.03
CA ILE A 295 6.00 -11.57 -2.16
C ILE A 295 5.38 -10.19 -1.93
N ALA A 296 6.17 -9.14 -2.00
CA ALA A 296 5.70 -7.76 -2.03
C ALA A 296 5.63 -7.26 -3.46
N GLN A 297 4.44 -6.84 -3.88
CA GLN A 297 4.18 -6.25 -5.18
C GLN A 297 3.85 -4.77 -5.05
N LYS A 298 4.54 -3.93 -5.82
CA LYS A 298 4.23 -2.51 -5.97
C LYS A 298 3.23 -2.35 -7.11
N ARG A 299 1.99 -1.96 -6.79
CA ARG A 299 0.93 -1.72 -7.78
C ARG A 299 0.73 -0.22 -7.99
N LYS A 300 0.93 0.23 -9.22
CA LYS A 300 0.64 1.59 -9.66
C LYS A 300 -0.78 1.66 -10.21
N ILE A 301 -1.36 2.87 -10.16
CA ILE A 301 -2.66 3.09 -10.78
C ILE A 301 -2.60 2.85 -12.30
N SER A 302 -3.58 2.15 -12.82
CA SER A 302 -3.68 1.77 -14.24
C SER A 302 -5.10 1.97 -14.78
N VAL A 303 -5.23 1.87 -16.10
CA VAL A 303 -6.54 1.86 -16.76
C VAL A 303 -7.36 0.68 -16.25
N GLY A 304 -8.62 0.95 -15.90
CA GLY A 304 -9.53 -0.03 -15.32
C GLY A 304 -9.62 0.00 -13.78
N ASP A 305 -8.73 0.73 -13.09
CA ASP A 305 -8.80 0.88 -11.66
C ASP A 305 -9.94 1.80 -11.23
N LYS A 306 -10.56 1.46 -10.10
CA LYS A 306 -11.66 2.21 -9.53
C LYS A 306 -11.15 3.30 -8.61
N MET A 307 -11.59 4.52 -8.83
CA MET A 307 -11.35 5.67 -7.97
C MET A 307 -12.65 6.22 -7.40
N ALA A 308 -12.58 6.83 -6.23
CA ALA A 308 -13.73 7.46 -5.60
C ALA A 308 -13.32 8.65 -4.74
N GLY A 309 -14.22 9.61 -4.62
CA GLY A 309 -14.16 10.66 -3.60
C GLY A 309 -15.03 10.32 -2.39
N ARG A 310 -15.09 11.23 -1.42
CA ARG A 310 -15.87 11.09 -0.18
C ARG A 310 -17.37 11.30 -0.37
N HIS A 311 -17.81 11.86 -1.50
CA HIS A 311 -19.19 12.24 -1.78
C HIS A 311 -19.99 11.21 -2.58
N GLY A 312 -19.55 9.94 -2.57
CA GLY A 312 -20.20 8.88 -3.34
C GLY A 312 -19.98 8.98 -4.85
N ASN A 313 -19.08 9.84 -5.29
CA ASN A 313 -18.61 9.94 -6.66
C ASN A 313 -17.56 8.83 -6.90
N LYS A 314 -17.89 7.89 -7.75
CA LYS A 314 -17.04 6.76 -8.13
C LYS A 314 -16.85 6.75 -9.64
N GLY A 315 -15.68 6.33 -10.07
CA GLY A 315 -15.39 6.19 -11.49
C GLY A 315 -14.29 5.18 -11.74
N VAL A 316 -14.12 4.82 -13.00
CA VAL A 316 -13.08 3.91 -13.46
C VAL A 316 -12.11 4.70 -14.33
N VAL A 317 -10.82 4.50 -14.15
CA VAL A 317 -9.79 5.13 -14.97
C VAL A 317 -9.94 4.63 -16.41
N SER A 318 -10.28 5.53 -17.31
CA SER A 318 -10.47 5.22 -18.73
C SER A 318 -9.18 5.34 -19.50
N ARG A 319 -8.38 6.35 -19.20
CA ARG A 319 -7.13 6.63 -19.88
C ARG A 319 -6.15 7.39 -18.99
N VAL A 320 -4.88 7.14 -19.22
CA VAL A 320 -3.76 7.91 -18.68
C VAL A 320 -3.22 8.75 -19.82
N LEU A 321 -3.26 10.08 -19.69
CA LEU A 321 -2.74 11.00 -20.70
C LEU A 321 -1.38 11.56 -20.29
N PRO A 322 -0.49 11.80 -21.24
CA PRO A 322 0.72 12.59 -21.01
C PRO A 322 0.37 13.96 -20.41
N GLN A 323 1.29 14.53 -19.65
CA GLN A 323 1.08 15.81 -18.97
C GLN A 323 0.80 16.96 -19.96
N GLU A 324 1.40 16.90 -21.13
CA GLU A 324 1.27 17.91 -22.20
C GLU A 324 -0.13 17.92 -22.83
N ASP A 325 -0.84 16.78 -22.83
CA ASP A 325 -2.18 16.63 -23.41
C ASP A 325 -3.30 16.91 -22.39
N MET A 326 -2.94 17.18 -21.13
CA MET A 326 -3.92 17.51 -20.10
C MET A 326 -4.35 18.99 -20.19
N PRO A 327 -5.62 19.31 -19.86
CA PRO A 327 -6.04 20.69 -19.71
C PRO A 327 -5.24 21.36 -18.58
N PHE A 328 -4.99 22.66 -18.69
CA PHE A 328 -4.14 23.42 -17.77
C PHE A 328 -4.80 24.72 -17.31
N LEU A 329 -4.34 25.24 -16.17
CA LEU A 329 -4.75 26.53 -15.62
C LEU A 329 -4.07 27.69 -16.33
N GLU A 330 -4.48 28.93 -16.04
CA GLU A 330 -3.89 30.15 -16.60
C GLU A 330 -2.39 30.30 -16.32
N ASP A 331 -1.92 29.73 -15.21
CA ASP A 331 -0.50 29.70 -14.82
C ASP A 331 0.31 28.58 -15.50
N GLY A 332 -0.32 27.79 -16.40
CA GLY A 332 0.30 26.66 -17.07
C GLY A 332 0.32 25.36 -16.25
N THR A 333 -0.21 25.33 -15.02
CA THR A 333 -0.28 24.12 -14.20
C THR A 333 -1.28 23.13 -14.82
N PRO A 334 -0.87 21.90 -15.20
CA PRO A 334 -1.79 20.92 -15.76
C PRO A 334 -2.72 20.35 -14.68
N LEU A 335 -3.94 19.99 -15.08
CA LEU A 335 -4.85 19.26 -14.23
C LEU A 335 -4.36 17.82 -14.07
N GLN A 336 -4.56 17.27 -12.89
CA GLN A 336 -4.16 15.90 -12.58
C GLN A 336 -5.28 14.89 -12.83
N ILE A 337 -6.53 15.29 -12.61
CA ILE A 337 -7.72 14.46 -12.87
C ILE A 337 -8.79 15.32 -13.55
N VAL A 338 -9.48 14.76 -14.54
CA VAL A 338 -10.62 15.40 -15.21
C VAL A 338 -11.86 14.53 -15.08
N LEU A 339 -12.90 15.11 -14.50
CA LEU A 339 -14.19 14.46 -14.25
C LEU A 339 -15.29 15.08 -15.10
N ASN A 340 -16.27 14.25 -15.47
CA ASN A 340 -17.43 14.72 -16.23
C ASN A 340 -18.40 15.51 -15.32
N PRO A 341 -18.71 16.77 -15.65
CA PRO A 341 -19.64 17.58 -14.87
C PRO A 341 -21.07 17.02 -14.86
N LEU A 342 -21.48 16.26 -15.87
CA LEU A 342 -22.82 15.64 -15.94
C LEU A 342 -23.06 14.62 -14.82
N GLY A 343 -22.00 14.09 -14.21
CA GLY A 343 -22.09 13.18 -13.07
C GLY A 343 -22.52 13.84 -11.75
N VAL A 344 -22.61 15.16 -11.68
CA VAL A 344 -22.93 15.89 -10.44
C VAL A 344 -24.42 16.21 -10.29
N PRO A 345 -25.10 16.85 -11.27
CA PRO A 345 -26.47 17.36 -11.07
C PRO A 345 -27.50 16.26 -10.78
N SER A 346 -27.44 15.16 -11.50
CA SER A 346 -28.40 14.05 -11.35
C SER A 346 -28.24 13.31 -10.02
N ARG A 347 -27.06 13.35 -9.43
CA ARG A 347 -26.72 12.64 -8.18
C ARG A 347 -26.83 13.50 -6.94
N MET A 348 -26.99 14.80 -7.11
CA MET A 348 -27.23 15.77 -6.02
C MET A 348 -26.16 15.74 -4.92
N ASN A 349 -24.92 15.40 -5.26
CA ASN A 349 -23.77 15.42 -4.34
C ASN A 349 -22.93 16.67 -4.57
N ILE A 350 -23.52 17.82 -4.25
CA ILE A 350 -22.93 19.15 -4.47
C ILE A 350 -21.72 19.40 -3.54
N GLY A 351 -21.64 18.70 -2.40
CA GLY A 351 -20.52 18.79 -1.48
C GLY A 351 -19.15 18.62 -2.14
N GLN A 352 -19.02 17.79 -3.17
CA GLN A 352 -17.77 17.62 -3.92
C GLN A 352 -17.32 18.89 -4.65
N VAL A 353 -18.26 19.69 -5.14
CA VAL A 353 -17.95 20.95 -5.81
C VAL A 353 -17.50 22.00 -4.78
N LEU A 354 -18.16 22.06 -3.62
CA LEU A 354 -17.77 22.95 -2.54
C LEU A 354 -16.40 22.57 -1.96
N GLU A 355 -16.13 21.27 -1.80
CA GLU A 355 -14.82 20.75 -1.39
C GLU A 355 -13.72 21.21 -2.35
N MET A 356 -13.93 21.03 -3.65
CA MET A 356 -12.97 21.44 -4.67
C MET A 356 -12.69 22.96 -4.61
N HIS A 357 -13.72 23.79 -4.53
CA HIS A 357 -13.55 25.25 -4.45
C HIS A 357 -12.77 25.69 -3.21
N LEU A 358 -13.11 25.13 -2.05
CA LEU A 358 -12.42 25.44 -0.80
C LEU A 358 -10.96 24.97 -0.85
N GLY A 359 -10.72 23.75 -1.33
CA GLY A 359 -9.37 23.18 -1.50
C GLY A 359 -8.50 24.00 -2.44
N TYR A 360 -9.06 24.46 -3.57
CA TYR A 360 -8.35 25.33 -4.51
C TYR A 360 -8.05 26.70 -3.91
N ALA A 361 -9.00 27.31 -3.22
CA ALA A 361 -8.80 28.58 -2.52
C ALA A 361 -7.67 28.48 -1.47
N TYR A 362 -7.65 27.40 -0.70
CA TYR A 362 -6.59 27.13 0.27
C TYR A 362 -5.23 26.96 -0.40
N ARG A 363 -5.14 26.21 -1.51
CA ARG A 363 -3.91 26.08 -2.29
C ARG A 363 -3.38 27.42 -2.76
N CYS A 364 -4.24 28.26 -3.34
CA CYS A 364 -3.85 29.60 -3.79
C CYS A 364 -3.34 30.48 -2.64
N LEU A 365 -3.99 30.42 -1.49
CA LEU A 365 -3.57 31.14 -0.28
C LEU A 365 -2.21 30.64 0.23
N SER A 366 -2.02 29.32 0.27
CA SER A 366 -0.77 28.69 0.71
C SER A 366 0.42 29.09 -0.19
N LEU A 367 0.22 29.10 -1.51
CA LEU A 367 1.25 29.54 -2.45
C LEU A 367 1.62 31.02 -2.24
N LYS A 368 0.64 31.89 -2.10
CA LYS A 368 0.88 33.33 -1.81
C LYS A 368 1.61 33.54 -0.49
N THR A 369 1.23 32.80 0.55
CA THR A 369 1.89 32.90 1.87
C THR A 369 3.34 32.41 1.78
N ARG A 370 3.59 31.34 1.05
CA ARG A 370 4.95 30.81 0.83
C ARG A 370 5.83 31.83 0.09
N GLU A 371 5.32 32.44 -0.96
CA GLU A 371 6.00 33.47 -1.73
C GLU A 371 6.35 34.70 -0.85
N GLN A 372 5.41 35.13 0.00
CA GLN A 372 5.66 36.19 0.97
C GLN A 372 6.74 35.82 1.99
N LEU A 373 6.73 34.60 2.52
CA LEU A 373 7.74 34.13 3.46
C LEU A 373 9.13 34.05 2.81
N GLU A 374 9.21 33.51 1.59
CA GLU A 374 10.47 33.43 0.84
C GLU A 374 11.05 34.84 0.58
N ASN A 375 10.21 35.79 0.19
CA ASN A 375 10.62 37.19 0.02
C ASN A 375 11.07 37.84 1.34
N THR A 376 10.42 37.54 2.45
CA THR A 376 10.79 38.05 3.77
C THR A 376 12.15 37.48 4.23
N ILE A 377 12.39 36.19 4.00
CA ILE A 377 13.68 35.54 4.32
C ILE A 377 14.81 36.13 3.49
N ILE A 378 14.57 36.39 2.20
CA ILE A 378 15.56 37.07 1.32
C ILE A 378 15.89 38.46 1.84
N ASP A 379 14.89 39.24 2.24
CA ASP A 379 15.08 40.59 2.81
C ASP A 379 15.88 40.55 4.12
N ASP A 380 15.62 39.61 5.00
CA ASP A 380 16.35 39.48 6.26
C ASP A 380 17.80 39.00 6.02
N ASN A 381 18.05 38.07 5.12
CA ASN A 381 19.39 37.67 4.71
C ASN A 381 20.15 38.84 4.07
N PHE A 382 19.50 39.67 3.25
CA PHE A 382 20.10 40.84 2.65
C PHE A 382 20.47 41.89 3.71
N ARG A 383 19.57 42.11 4.71
CA ARG A 383 19.85 42.98 5.87
C ARG A 383 21.04 42.49 6.68
N GLN A 384 21.10 41.17 6.97
CA GLN A 384 22.20 40.59 7.72
C GLN A 384 23.54 40.73 6.99
N ASN A 385 23.55 40.47 5.68
CA ASN A 385 24.75 40.66 4.85
C ASN A 385 25.25 42.12 4.83
N ILE A 386 24.34 43.11 4.90
CA ILE A 386 24.71 44.53 5.01
C ILE A 386 25.31 44.85 6.39
N ILE A 387 24.78 44.23 7.46
CA ILE A 387 25.32 44.41 8.81
C ILE A 387 26.73 43.81 8.92
N ASP A 388 26.91 42.60 8.38
CA ASP A 388 28.20 41.89 8.40
C ASP A 388 29.27 42.56 7.52
N ALA A 389 28.86 43.26 6.47
CA ALA A 389 29.76 44.04 5.61
C ALA A 389 30.16 45.39 6.24
N LYS A 390 29.51 45.84 7.31
CA LYS A 390 29.81 47.08 8.05
C LYS A 390 30.59 46.86 9.33
N SER A 391 30.78 45.61 9.75
CA SER A 391 31.64 45.20 10.87
C SER A 391 33.02 44.82 10.39
#